data_738f940db1589dd69c8ce93bbee216c1
#
_entry.id   738f940db1589dd69c8ce93bbee216c1
#
_cell.length_a   1.000
_cell.length_b   1.000
_cell.length_c   1.000
_cell.angle_alpha   90.00
_cell.angle_beta   90.00
_cell.angle_gamma   90.00
#
_symmetry.space_group_name_H-M   'P 1'
#
loop_
_entity.id
_entity.type
_entity.pdbx_description
1 polymer ?
#
loop_
_entity_poly.entity_id
_entity_poly.type
_entity_poly.pdbx_seq_one_letter_code
_entity_poly.pdbx_strand_id
1 'polypeptide(L)'
;MADRNDLARQITELVDQRVALETKLQNEPGELPESRARQYGDDYTALQRKLAAVFKQSSDERQRITLMLELMRILENRLVYLHNFIVDSTSDNRILAQLVTQFIEQLVSQRSSVLTKLEATYYRAVATLYAGDVAAARTGFSEACASEESDEANDIKYKSYVILGHLSHEAHEYAKAKELHEQSMRYSQNNNVTAQALALKALNSYALGDRDEALHLFKESLQLFDPNQPFFNSYFFRNALLFCGAIHFDAKDYATAEQYYRQVLDNVEQNSYDYFDALTHLGRIAYAQKQYDDAVAAFEKAAQSQKLSENEYIVDTWFWIARTHMKRNDAASARPYLEKITATDVKYEKKSQAAELLQKIA
;
A
#
# COMPACT_ATOMS: atom_id res chain seq x y z
N MET A 1 7.09 45.28 -8.43
CA MET A 1 7.83 44.82 -7.24
C MET A 1 6.95 44.12 -6.22
N ALA A 2 5.74 44.61 -5.95
CA ALA A 2 4.82 43.92 -5.01
C ALA A 2 4.45 42.51 -5.44
N ASP A 3 4.24 42.28 -6.71
CA ASP A 3 3.85 40.97 -7.28
C ASP A 3 4.94 39.86 -7.15
N ARG A 4 6.22 40.24 -7.26
CA ARG A 4 7.34 39.27 -7.09
C ARG A 4 7.54 38.83 -5.63
N ASN A 5 7.34 39.74 -4.67
CA ASN A 5 7.46 39.41 -3.26
C ASN A 5 6.27 38.56 -2.78
N ASP A 6 5.08 38.77 -3.36
CA ASP A 6 3.90 37.96 -3.05
C ASP A 6 4.07 36.52 -3.57
N LEU A 7 4.57 36.37 -4.81
CA LEU A 7 4.83 35.05 -5.40
C LEU A 7 5.92 34.28 -4.63
N ALA A 8 6.99 34.95 -4.21
CA ALA A 8 8.05 34.34 -3.38
C ALA A 8 7.49 33.84 -2.04
N ARG A 9 6.62 34.63 -1.40
CA ARG A 9 5.93 34.22 -0.17
C ARG A 9 5.04 33.02 -0.39
N GLN A 10 4.23 33.00 -1.45
CA GLN A 10 3.40 31.85 -1.80
C GLN A 10 4.22 30.57 -2.01
N ILE A 11 5.38 30.65 -2.68
CA ILE A 11 6.27 29.50 -2.88
C ILE A 11 6.77 28.99 -1.52
N THR A 12 7.22 29.87 -0.63
CA THR A 12 7.67 29.47 0.71
C THR A 12 6.56 28.79 1.48
N GLU A 13 5.35 29.35 1.49
CA GLU A 13 4.17 28.76 2.14
C GLU A 13 3.82 27.35 1.59
N LEU A 14 3.97 27.14 0.27
CA LEU A 14 3.70 25.84 -0.35
C LEU A 14 4.80 24.81 -0.03
N VAL A 15 6.06 25.22 0.04
CA VAL A 15 7.18 24.39 0.49
C VAL A 15 6.95 23.97 1.95
N ASP A 16 6.59 24.91 2.82
CA ASP A 16 6.30 24.63 4.24
C ASP A 16 5.11 23.66 4.37
N GLN A 17 4.06 23.84 3.56
CA GLN A 17 2.92 22.91 3.52
C GLN A 17 3.35 21.49 3.12
N ARG A 18 4.24 21.33 2.12
CA ARG A 18 4.76 20.03 1.73
C ARG A 18 5.59 19.39 2.84
N VAL A 19 6.50 20.16 3.45
CA VAL A 19 7.34 19.67 4.55
C VAL A 19 6.47 19.24 5.73
N ALA A 20 5.46 20.05 6.09
CA ALA A 20 4.54 19.72 7.16
C ALA A 20 3.72 18.45 6.88
N LEU A 21 3.26 18.28 5.63
CA LEU A 21 2.51 17.11 5.20
C LEU A 21 3.39 15.84 5.25
N GLU A 22 4.62 15.92 4.77
CA GLU A 22 5.61 14.84 4.81
C GLU A 22 5.99 14.48 6.24
N THR A 23 6.31 15.48 7.06
CA THR A 23 6.62 15.29 8.49
C THR A 23 5.46 14.64 9.23
N LYS A 24 4.23 15.06 8.93
CA LYS A 24 3.04 14.48 9.52
C LYS A 24 2.87 13.02 9.10
N LEU A 25 3.07 12.69 7.81
CA LEU A 25 3.00 11.34 7.29
C LEU A 25 4.08 10.43 7.90
N GLN A 26 5.31 10.93 8.02
CA GLN A 26 6.44 10.19 8.60
C GLN A 26 6.29 9.96 10.12
N ASN A 27 5.65 10.89 10.82
CA ASN A 27 5.43 10.83 12.27
C ASN A 27 4.04 10.33 12.66
N GLU A 28 3.25 9.84 11.70
CA GLU A 28 1.94 9.28 12.02
C GLU A 28 2.12 8.05 12.92
N PRO A 29 1.68 8.10 14.19
CA PRO A 29 1.89 6.99 15.12
C PRO A 29 1.03 5.80 14.71
N GLY A 30 1.67 4.67 14.48
CA GLY A 30 0.97 3.43 14.19
C GLY A 30 0.43 3.35 12.78
N GLU A 31 -0.77 2.85 12.66
CA GLU A 31 -1.45 2.60 11.38
C GLU A 31 -1.79 3.88 10.62
N LEU A 32 -1.51 3.87 9.30
CA LEU A 32 -2.13 4.82 8.39
C LEU A 32 -3.44 4.20 7.88
N PRO A 33 -4.61 4.53 8.44
CA PRO A 33 -5.88 3.97 7.99
C PRO A 33 -6.09 4.29 6.50
N GLU A 34 -6.77 3.41 5.77
CA GLU A 34 -7.07 3.65 4.35
C GLU A 34 -7.71 5.03 4.12
N SER A 35 -8.60 5.45 5.03
CA SER A 35 -9.20 6.78 4.98
C SER A 35 -8.19 7.91 5.15
N ARG A 36 -7.16 7.74 5.98
CA ARG A 36 -6.07 8.70 6.14
C ARG A 36 -5.07 8.65 4.99
N ALA A 37 -4.75 7.47 4.48
CA ALA A 37 -3.94 7.32 3.29
C ALA A 37 -4.58 8.02 2.09
N ARG A 38 -5.90 7.87 1.90
CA ARG A 38 -6.68 8.62 0.91
C ARG A 38 -6.63 10.12 1.17
N GLN A 39 -6.81 10.55 2.43
CA GLN A 39 -6.72 11.96 2.81
C GLN A 39 -5.35 12.55 2.46
N TYR A 40 -4.25 11.85 2.77
CA TYR A 40 -2.91 12.27 2.37
C TYR A 40 -2.76 12.34 0.85
N GLY A 41 -3.32 11.38 0.12
CA GLY A 41 -3.36 11.38 -1.34
C GLY A 41 -4.08 12.61 -1.90
N ASP A 42 -5.22 12.98 -1.31
CA ASP A 42 -6.00 14.18 -1.67
C ASP A 42 -5.24 15.46 -1.31
N ASP A 43 -4.61 15.51 -0.13
CA ASP A 43 -3.82 16.66 0.33
C ASP A 43 -2.60 16.88 -0.59
N TYR A 44 -1.88 15.81 -0.99
CA TYR A 44 -0.81 15.89 -1.98
C TYR A 44 -1.32 16.35 -3.34
N THR A 45 -2.47 15.86 -3.78
CA THR A 45 -3.10 16.28 -5.05
C THR A 45 -3.48 17.75 -5.02
N ALA A 46 -4.05 18.23 -3.92
CA ALA A 46 -4.39 19.65 -3.74
C ALA A 46 -3.14 20.53 -3.75
N LEU A 47 -2.08 20.11 -3.07
CA LEU A 47 -0.80 20.83 -3.04
C LEU A 47 -0.13 20.84 -4.41
N GLN A 48 -0.14 19.73 -5.12
CA GLN A 48 0.36 19.60 -6.49
C GLN A 48 -0.32 20.60 -7.44
N ARG A 49 -1.66 20.73 -7.35
CA ARG A 49 -2.40 21.70 -8.18
C ARG A 49 -2.02 23.14 -7.86
N LYS A 50 -1.82 23.48 -6.59
CA LYS A 50 -1.36 24.82 -6.15
C LYS A 50 0.04 25.12 -6.69
N LEU A 51 0.99 24.21 -6.52
CA LEU A 51 2.37 24.35 -7.03
C LEU A 51 2.41 24.52 -8.54
N ALA A 52 1.63 23.72 -9.28
CA ALA A 52 1.52 23.83 -10.73
C ALA A 52 0.91 25.17 -11.18
N ALA A 53 -0.06 25.71 -10.44
CA ALA A 53 -0.65 27.01 -10.73
C ALA A 53 0.36 28.15 -10.51
N VAL A 54 1.12 28.12 -9.41
CA VAL A 54 2.17 29.09 -9.12
C VAL A 54 3.34 28.99 -10.13
N PHE A 55 3.70 27.76 -10.54
CA PHE A 55 4.70 27.54 -11.59
C PHE A 55 4.34 28.22 -12.91
N LYS A 56 3.07 28.18 -13.32
CA LYS A 56 2.60 28.86 -14.56
C LYS A 56 2.68 30.39 -14.45
N GLN A 57 2.61 30.95 -13.25
CA GLN A 57 2.66 32.39 -13.02
C GLN A 57 4.10 32.91 -12.86
N SER A 58 5.05 32.04 -12.47
CA SER A 58 6.44 32.45 -12.24
C SER A 58 7.19 32.59 -13.55
N SER A 59 7.85 33.75 -13.72
CA SER A 59 8.83 34.02 -14.77
C SER A 59 10.28 33.97 -14.27
N ASP A 60 10.49 33.86 -12.95
CA ASP A 60 11.80 33.77 -12.33
C ASP A 60 12.31 32.33 -12.38
N GLU A 61 13.51 32.14 -12.93
CA GLU A 61 14.09 30.82 -13.14
C GLU A 61 14.34 30.07 -11.83
N ARG A 62 14.83 30.75 -10.79
CA ARG A 62 15.08 30.13 -9.48
C ARG A 62 13.78 29.65 -8.83
N GLN A 63 12.75 30.48 -8.89
CA GLN A 63 11.42 30.11 -8.37
C GLN A 63 10.86 28.90 -9.14
N ARG A 64 11.01 28.87 -10.46
CA ARG A 64 10.57 27.71 -11.28
C ARG A 64 11.31 26.43 -10.92
N ILE A 65 12.62 26.51 -10.71
CA ILE A 65 13.44 25.38 -10.27
C ILE A 65 12.91 24.87 -8.92
N THR A 66 12.75 25.74 -7.93
CA THR A 66 12.22 25.34 -6.60
C THR A 66 10.88 24.64 -6.73
N LEU A 67 9.92 25.21 -7.45
CA LEU A 67 8.57 24.65 -7.62
C LEU A 67 8.61 23.27 -8.30
N MET A 68 9.48 23.07 -9.29
CA MET A 68 9.59 21.78 -9.96
C MET A 68 10.24 20.71 -9.07
N LEU A 69 11.24 21.07 -8.28
CA LEU A 69 11.81 20.15 -7.29
C LEU A 69 10.76 19.71 -6.26
N GLU A 70 9.89 20.64 -5.82
CA GLU A 70 8.80 20.29 -4.90
C GLU A 70 7.76 19.37 -5.57
N LEU A 71 7.43 19.60 -6.84
CA LEU A 71 6.54 18.72 -7.59
C LEU A 71 7.15 17.31 -7.77
N MET A 72 8.44 17.22 -8.04
CA MET A 72 9.17 15.94 -8.13
C MET A 72 9.12 15.18 -6.81
N ARG A 73 9.36 15.86 -5.70
CA ARG A 73 9.27 15.27 -4.35
C ARG A 73 7.86 14.77 -4.02
N ILE A 74 6.82 15.51 -4.42
CA ILE A 74 5.43 15.04 -4.25
C ILE A 74 5.19 13.75 -5.00
N LEU A 75 5.63 13.65 -6.26
CA LEU A 75 5.50 12.41 -7.04
C LEU A 75 6.25 11.25 -6.37
N GLU A 76 7.46 11.51 -5.91
CA GLU A 76 8.26 10.52 -5.19
C GLU A 76 7.59 10.05 -3.90
N ASN A 77 7.14 11.00 -3.06
CA ASN A 77 6.51 10.68 -1.78
C ASN A 77 5.24 9.84 -1.98
N ARG A 78 4.43 10.17 -2.99
CA ARG A 78 3.27 9.36 -3.35
C ARG A 78 3.68 7.95 -3.76
N LEU A 79 4.74 7.80 -4.53
CA LEU A 79 5.24 6.51 -5.00
C LEU A 79 5.82 5.66 -3.87
N VAL A 80 6.58 6.26 -2.95
CA VAL A 80 7.31 5.55 -1.90
C VAL A 80 6.44 5.26 -0.67
N TYR A 81 5.59 6.20 -0.26
CA TYR A 81 4.85 6.11 1.00
C TYR A 81 3.39 5.69 0.87
N LEU A 82 2.81 5.78 -0.33
CA LEU A 82 1.40 5.47 -0.57
C LEU A 82 1.21 4.30 -1.54
N HIS A 83 2.07 3.29 -1.50
CA HIS A 83 2.26 2.20 -2.46
C HIS A 83 1.01 1.68 -3.21
N ASN A 84 -0.14 1.58 -2.57
CA ASN A 84 -1.36 1.02 -3.18
C ASN A 84 -2.30 2.05 -3.81
N PHE A 85 -1.99 3.36 -3.69
CA PHE A 85 -2.87 4.44 -4.16
C PHE A 85 -2.26 5.26 -5.31
N ILE A 86 -1.18 4.77 -5.91
CA ILE A 86 -0.17 5.63 -6.50
C ILE A 86 -0.30 5.80 -7.99
N VAL A 87 -0.58 4.75 -8.70
CA VAL A 87 -0.64 4.84 -10.16
C VAL A 87 -2.09 5.03 -10.58
N ASP A 88 -2.73 6.04 -10.03
CA ASP A 88 -3.88 6.61 -10.69
C ASP A 88 -3.36 7.44 -11.86
N SER A 89 -3.39 6.85 -13.05
CA SER A 89 -3.00 7.48 -14.32
C SER A 89 -4.04 8.52 -14.76
N THR A 90 -4.51 9.36 -13.80
CA THR A 90 -5.39 10.47 -14.09
C THR A 90 -4.73 11.44 -15.06
N SER A 91 -5.55 12.18 -15.80
CA SER A 91 -5.08 13.21 -16.72
C SER A 91 -4.14 14.21 -16.06
N ASP A 92 -4.37 14.55 -14.78
CA ASP A 92 -3.57 15.49 -14.01
C ASP A 92 -2.14 14.93 -13.74
N ASN A 93 -2.01 13.65 -13.43
CA ASN A 93 -0.71 13.01 -13.20
C ASN A 93 0.11 12.90 -14.48
N ARG A 94 -0.53 12.62 -15.63
CA ARG A 94 0.15 12.60 -16.92
C ARG A 94 0.67 13.96 -17.34
N ILE A 95 -0.12 15.03 -17.16
CA ILE A 95 0.30 16.41 -17.45
C ILE A 95 1.49 16.79 -16.57
N LEU A 96 1.42 16.46 -15.27
CA LEU A 96 2.53 16.73 -14.37
C LEU A 96 3.79 15.95 -14.74
N ALA A 97 3.66 14.67 -15.07
CA ALA A 97 4.77 13.84 -15.54
C ALA A 97 5.47 14.43 -16.76
N GLN A 98 4.68 14.94 -17.73
CA GLN A 98 5.21 15.63 -18.92
C GLN A 98 5.97 16.90 -18.53
N LEU A 99 5.42 17.74 -17.65
CA LEU A 99 6.07 18.96 -17.17
C LEU A 99 7.39 18.65 -16.47
N VAL A 100 7.40 17.65 -15.58
CA VAL A 100 8.61 17.20 -14.87
C VAL A 100 9.67 16.71 -15.86
N THR A 101 9.28 15.90 -16.84
CA THR A 101 10.21 15.40 -17.86
C THR A 101 10.82 16.55 -18.66
N GLN A 102 10.01 17.49 -19.17
CA GLN A 102 10.50 18.65 -19.90
C GLN A 102 11.46 19.50 -19.10
N PHE A 103 11.16 19.67 -17.80
CA PHE A 103 12.03 20.44 -16.90
C PHE A 103 13.38 19.75 -16.67
N ILE A 104 13.38 18.41 -16.45
CA ILE A 104 14.62 17.64 -16.32
C ILE A 104 15.47 17.78 -17.59
N GLU A 105 14.86 17.66 -18.77
CA GLU A 105 15.56 17.83 -20.05
C GLU A 105 16.17 19.23 -20.19
N GLN A 106 15.44 20.26 -19.75
CA GLN A 106 15.97 21.63 -19.73
C GLN A 106 17.19 21.74 -18.82
N LEU A 107 17.12 21.24 -17.58
CA LEU A 107 18.26 21.28 -16.65
C LEU A 107 19.47 20.51 -17.18
N VAL A 108 19.24 19.33 -17.75
CA VAL A 108 20.31 18.52 -18.35
C VAL A 108 20.94 19.23 -19.54
N SER A 109 20.14 19.84 -20.45
CA SER A 109 20.63 20.57 -21.61
C SER A 109 21.47 21.82 -21.24
N GLN A 110 21.10 22.46 -20.14
CA GLN A 110 21.79 23.63 -19.60
C GLN A 110 23.03 23.25 -18.75
N ARG A 111 23.31 21.96 -18.59
CA ARG A 111 24.36 21.45 -17.69
C ARG A 111 24.25 22.01 -16.28
N SER A 112 23.01 22.15 -15.79
CA SER A 112 22.71 22.65 -14.47
C SER A 112 23.20 21.68 -13.38
N SER A 113 23.77 22.23 -12.30
CA SER A 113 24.17 21.46 -11.12
C SER A 113 23.03 21.25 -10.11
N VAL A 114 21.81 21.58 -10.46
CA VAL A 114 20.64 21.46 -9.58
C VAL A 114 20.29 20.00 -9.31
N LEU A 115 20.46 19.13 -10.29
CA LEU A 115 20.32 17.69 -10.17
C LEU A 115 21.61 16.99 -10.59
N THR A 116 21.99 15.97 -9.85
CA THR A 116 23.00 15.02 -10.29
C THR A 116 22.45 14.22 -11.50
N LYS A 117 23.35 13.59 -12.25
CA LYS A 117 22.93 12.70 -13.35
C LYS A 117 22.04 11.56 -12.84
N LEU A 118 22.35 11.05 -11.66
CA LEU A 118 21.60 9.97 -11.03
C LEU A 118 20.18 10.42 -10.63
N GLU A 119 20.03 11.56 -9.95
CA GLU A 119 18.74 12.13 -9.60
C GLU A 119 17.90 12.42 -10.85
N ALA A 120 18.50 12.99 -11.89
CA ALA A 120 17.82 13.24 -13.16
C ALA A 120 17.30 11.94 -13.80
N THR A 121 18.09 10.85 -13.76
CA THR A 121 17.69 9.53 -14.27
C THR A 121 16.54 8.96 -13.45
N TYR A 122 16.65 8.99 -12.11
CA TYR A 122 15.63 8.49 -11.20
C TYR A 122 14.30 9.25 -11.34
N TYR A 123 14.32 10.57 -11.26
CA TYR A 123 13.07 11.37 -11.34
C TYR A 123 12.44 11.31 -12.74
N ARG A 124 13.24 11.15 -13.80
CA ARG A 124 12.70 10.87 -15.13
C ARG A 124 11.97 9.53 -15.15
N ALA A 125 12.53 8.49 -14.54
CA ALA A 125 11.87 7.19 -14.42
C ALA A 125 10.56 7.27 -13.62
N VAL A 126 10.55 8.02 -12.51
CA VAL A 126 9.32 8.31 -11.73
C VAL A 126 8.28 9.00 -12.61
N ALA A 127 8.64 10.08 -13.30
CA ALA A 127 7.72 10.79 -14.18
C ALA A 127 7.19 9.89 -15.32
N THR A 128 8.06 9.07 -15.91
CA THR A 128 7.70 8.13 -16.97
C THR A 128 6.70 7.07 -16.48
N LEU A 129 6.86 6.60 -15.24
CA LEU A 129 5.91 5.68 -14.61
C LEU A 129 4.52 6.32 -14.46
N TYR A 130 4.45 7.57 -13.98
CA TYR A 130 3.20 8.33 -13.89
C TYR A 130 2.59 8.68 -15.26
N ALA A 131 3.40 8.76 -16.31
CA ALA A 131 2.90 8.88 -17.68
C ALA A 131 2.27 7.59 -18.21
N GLY A 132 2.47 6.46 -17.51
CA GLY A 132 1.94 5.14 -17.87
C GLY A 132 2.88 4.31 -18.74
N ASP A 133 4.10 4.77 -19.02
CA ASP A 133 5.12 4.00 -19.73
C ASP A 133 5.97 3.18 -18.78
N VAL A 134 5.43 2.04 -18.36
CA VAL A 134 6.07 1.13 -17.40
C VAL A 134 7.38 0.57 -17.95
N ALA A 135 7.48 0.33 -19.27
CA ALA A 135 8.68 -0.26 -19.87
C ALA A 135 9.86 0.73 -19.82
N ALA A 136 9.64 1.98 -20.23
CA ALA A 136 10.66 3.03 -20.16
C ALA A 136 11.01 3.35 -18.69
N ALA A 137 10.03 3.36 -17.77
CA ALA A 137 10.29 3.55 -16.35
C ALA A 137 11.19 2.44 -15.78
N ARG A 138 10.93 1.16 -16.09
CA ARG A 138 11.79 0.03 -15.69
C ARG A 138 13.23 0.22 -16.17
N THR A 139 13.42 0.68 -17.41
CA THR A 139 14.77 0.98 -17.94
C THR A 139 15.46 2.06 -17.11
N GLY A 140 14.78 3.18 -16.83
CA GLY A 140 15.34 4.28 -16.06
C GLY A 140 15.68 3.89 -14.60
N PHE A 141 14.83 3.13 -13.93
CA PHE A 141 15.16 2.62 -12.59
C PHE A 141 16.31 1.62 -12.61
N SER A 142 16.43 0.78 -13.65
CA SER A 142 17.57 -0.13 -13.80
C SER A 142 18.88 0.62 -14.03
N GLU A 143 18.86 1.71 -14.80
CA GLU A 143 20.01 2.60 -14.97
C GLU A 143 20.41 3.28 -13.65
N ALA A 144 19.42 3.70 -12.83
CA ALA A 144 19.69 4.26 -11.53
C ALA A 144 20.33 3.22 -10.56
N CYS A 145 19.89 1.97 -10.59
CA CYS A 145 20.50 0.88 -9.83
C CYS A 145 21.94 0.59 -10.25
N ALA A 146 22.29 0.75 -11.53
CA ALA A 146 23.61 0.50 -12.07
C ALA A 146 24.63 1.64 -11.84
N SER A 147 24.23 2.75 -11.19
CA SER A 147 25.12 3.88 -10.90
C SER A 147 26.24 3.51 -9.93
N GLU A 148 27.30 4.33 -9.89
CA GLU A 148 28.37 4.18 -8.90
C GLU A 148 27.85 4.28 -7.46
N GLU A 149 28.53 3.61 -6.52
CA GLU A 149 28.14 3.62 -5.12
C GLU A 149 28.58 4.93 -4.46
N SER A 150 27.65 5.58 -3.77
CA SER A 150 27.89 6.71 -2.88
C SER A 150 26.77 6.77 -1.84
N ASP A 151 26.97 7.46 -0.74
CA ASP A 151 25.89 7.59 0.28
C ASP A 151 24.63 8.25 -0.28
N GLU A 152 24.79 9.23 -1.18
CA GLU A 152 23.66 9.87 -1.88
C GLU A 152 22.97 8.94 -2.87
N ALA A 153 23.73 8.03 -3.49
CA ALA A 153 23.19 7.05 -4.43
C ALA A 153 22.44 5.91 -3.71
N ASN A 154 22.76 5.60 -2.47
CA ASN A 154 22.16 4.48 -1.75
C ASN A 154 20.65 4.63 -1.56
N ASP A 155 20.16 5.82 -1.24
CA ASP A 155 18.71 6.08 -1.11
C ASP A 155 17.99 5.89 -2.45
N ILE A 156 18.55 6.42 -3.53
CA ILE A 156 17.99 6.27 -4.88
C ILE A 156 18.01 4.80 -5.33
N LYS A 157 19.10 4.08 -5.05
CA LYS A 157 19.21 2.65 -5.37
C LYS A 157 18.18 1.83 -4.60
N TYR A 158 18.06 2.07 -3.28
CA TYR A 158 17.03 1.43 -2.46
C TYR A 158 15.64 1.60 -3.08
N LYS A 159 15.22 2.84 -3.32
CA LYS A 159 13.93 3.18 -3.90
C LYS A 159 13.74 2.56 -5.29
N SER A 160 14.74 2.61 -6.13
CA SER A 160 14.72 2.05 -7.49
C SER A 160 14.53 0.53 -7.47
N TYR A 161 15.25 -0.19 -6.61
CA TYR A 161 15.10 -1.63 -6.44
C TYR A 161 13.72 -2.02 -5.89
N VAL A 162 13.19 -1.27 -4.92
CA VAL A 162 11.84 -1.49 -4.38
C VAL A 162 10.78 -1.30 -5.46
N ILE A 163 10.87 -0.22 -6.25
CA ILE A 163 9.93 0.05 -7.35
C ILE A 163 10.00 -1.04 -8.42
N LEU A 164 11.20 -1.42 -8.85
CA LEU A 164 11.40 -2.50 -9.82
C LEU A 164 10.83 -3.83 -9.32
N GLY A 165 11.06 -4.14 -8.04
CA GLY A 165 10.51 -5.33 -7.39
C GLY A 165 8.97 -5.31 -7.37
N HIS A 166 8.37 -4.17 -7.05
CA HIS A 166 6.92 -4.00 -7.08
C HIS A 166 6.36 -4.15 -8.51
N LEU A 167 6.95 -3.50 -9.49
CA LEU A 167 6.56 -3.64 -10.89
C LEU A 167 6.70 -5.10 -11.39
N SER A 168 7.70 -5.83 -10.90
CA SER A 168 7.87 -7.26 -11.24
C SER A 168 6.83 -8.14 -10.55
N HIS A 169 6.44 -7.81 -9.31
CA HIS A 169 5.34 -8.47 -8.61
C HIS A 169 4.02 -8.32 -9.37
N GLU A 170 3.65 -7.10 -9.77
CA GLU A 170 2.45 -6.80 -10.56
C GLU A 170 2.43 -7.53 -11.92
N ALA A 171 3.60 -7.76 -12.50
CA ALA A 171 3.76 -8.55 -13.71
C ALA A 171 3.79 -10.07 -13.46
N HIS A 172 3.56 -10.53 -12.21
CA HIS A 172 3.68 -11.93 -11.78
C HIS A 172 5.08 -12.56 -11.96
N GLU A 173 6.12 -11.72 -12.09
CA GLU A 173 7.52 -12.12 -12.15
C GLU A 173 8.09 -12.29 -10.72
N TYR A 174 7.45 -13.14 -9.88
CA TYR A 174 7.70 -13.20 -8.43
C TYR A 174 9.14 -13.55 -8.05
N ALA A 175 9.79 -14.43 -8.80
CA ALA A 175 11.20 -14.78 -8.55
C ALA A 175 12.11 -13.56 -8.72
N LYS A 176 11.91 -12.79 -9.80
CA LYS A 176 12.64 -11.55 -10.07
C LYS A 176 12.32 -10.45 -9.05
N ALA A 177 11.04 -10.31 -8.67
CA ALA A 177 10.63 -9.38 -7.63
C ALA A 177 11.35 -9.68 -6.31
N LYS A 178 11.45 -10.95 -5.92
CA LYS A 178 12.17 -11.41 -4.74
C LYS A 178 13.65 -11.03 -4.77
N GLU A 179 14.33 -11.24 -5.91
CA GLU A 179 15.73 -10.85 -6.08
C GLU A 179 15.92 -9.33 -5.98
N LEU A 180 15.02 -8.55 -6.56
CA LEU A 180 15.08 -7.08 -6.52
C LEU A 180 14.87 -6.55 -5.09
N HIS A 181 13.95 -7.13 -4.32
CA HIS A 181 13.78 -6.76 -2.92
C HIS A 181 14.97 -7.18 -2.05
N GLU A 182 15.63 -8.30 -2.37
CA GLU A 182 16.89 -8.67 -1.73
C GLU A 182 18.02 -7.68 -2.05
N GLN A 183 18.12 -7.20 -3.30
CA GLN A 183 19.08 -6.15 -3.66
C GLN A 183 18.80 -4.85 -2.91
N SER A 184 17.52 -4.47 -2.75
CA SER A 184 17.16 -3.23 -2.03
C SER A 184 17.69 -3.22 -0.58
N MET A 185 17.69 -4.36 0.12
CA MET A 185 18.18 -4.45 1.49
C MET A 185 19.64 -4.04 1.66
N ARG A 186 20.48 -4.17 0.62
CA ARG A 186 21.88 -3.75 0.67
C ARG A 186 22.04 -2.24 0.83
N TYR A 187 21.02 -1.49 0.47
CA TYR A 187 20.98 -0.02 0.50
C TYR A 187 20.01 0.53 1.55
N SER A 188 19.47 -0.34 2.42
CA SER A 188 18.57 0.08 3.49
C SER A 188 19.30 0.89 4.55
N GLN A 189 18.68 1.98 5.03
CA GLN A 189 19.30 2.92 5.95
C GLN A 189 19.01 2.63 7.42
N ASN A 190 17.99 1.85 7.72
CA ASN A 190 17.58 1.49 9.07
C ASN A 190 16.73 0.20 9.10
N ASN A 191 16.47 -0.29 10.32
CA ASN A 191 15.74 -1.54 10.53
C ASN A 191 14.32 -1.54 9.94
N ASN A 192 13.57 -0.44 10.05
CA ASN A 192 12.22 -0.37 9.50
C ASN A 192 12.20 -0.47 7.97
N VAL A 193 13.19 0.14 7.31
CA VAL A 193 13.35 0.05 5.85
C VAL A 193 13.76 -1.35 5.44
N THR A 194 14.63 -2.01 6.19
CA THR A 194 14.99 -3.42 5.98
C THR A 194 13.79 -4.33 6.20
N ALA A 195 13.00 -4.09 7.25
CA ALA A 195 11.79 -4.86 7.54
C ALA A 195 10.77 -4.80 6.40
N GLN A 196 10.58 -3.62 5.79
CA GLN A 196 9.71 -3.47 4.62
C GLN A 196 10.20 -4.30 3.42
N ALA A 197 11.49 -4.26 3.13
CA ALA A 197 12.06 -5.04 2.04
C ALA A 197 11.95 -6.56 2.28
N LEU A 198 12.13 -7.01 3.53
CA LEU A 198 11.90 -8.40 3.95
C LEU A 198 10.45 -8.81 3.78
N ALA A 199 9.50 -7.97 4.19
CA ALA A 199 8.07 -8.25 4.02
C ALA A 199 7.69 -8.37 2.54
N LEU A 200 8.23 -7.50 1.67
CA LEU A 200 8.04 -7.58 0.22
C LEU A 200 8.67 -8.84 -0.38
N LYS A 201 9.85 -9.24 0.06
CA LYS A 201 10.49 -10.49 -0.33
C LYS A 201 9.63 -11.69 0.11
N ALA A 202 9.11 -11.66 1.34
CA ALA A 202 8.23 -12.69 1.89
C ALA A 202 6.94 -12.85 1.08
N LEU A 203 6.30 -11.75 0.67
CA LEU A 203 5.12 -11.77 -0.20
C LEU A 203 5.40 -12.49 -1.51
N ASN A 204 6.57 -12.29 -2.11
CA ASN A 204 6.95 -12.97 -3.35
C ASN A 204 7.22 -14.47 -3.12
N SER A 205 7.85 -14.84 -2.00
CA SER A 205 8.02 -16.26 -1.62
C SER A 205 6.67 -16.92 -1.37
N TYR A 206 5.73 -16.21 -0.73
CA TYR A 206 4.36 -16.68 -0.55
C TYR A 206 3.64 -16.89 -1.89
N ALA A 207 3.77 -15.96 -2.84
CA ALA A 207 3.18 -16.07 -4.18
C ALA A 207 3.78 -17.21 -5.01
N LEU A 208 5.07 -17.54 -4.80
CA LEU A 208 5.74 -18.70 -5.37
C LEU A 208 5.31 -20.04 -4.73
N GLY A 209 4.56 -19.99 -3.63
CA GLY A 209 4.13 -21.18 -2.89
C GLY A 209 5.12 -21.66 -1.82
N ASP A 210 6.25 -20.99 -1.65
CA ASP A 210 7.23 -21.31 -0.60
C ASP A 210 6.79 -20.72 0.74
N ARG A 211 5.94 -21.49 1.43
CA ARG A 211 5.33 -21.09 2.71
C ARG A 211 6.35 -21.02 3.86
N ASP A 212 7.32 -21.88 3.87
CA ASP A 212 8.32 -21.95 4.94
C ASP A 212 9.26 -20.75 4.85
N GLU A 213 9.77 -20.43 3.66
CA GLU A 213 10.58 -19.24 3.46
C GLU A 213 9.78 -17.95 3.73
N ALA A 214 8.54 -17.88 3.23
CA ALA A 214 7.68 -16.72 3.48
C ALA A 214 7.47 -16.48 4.99
N LEU A 215 7.16 -17.53 5.74
CA LEU A 215 6.97 -17.45 7.19
C LEU A 215 8.24 -16.99 7.91
N HIS A 216 9.40 -17.52 7.51
CA HIS A 216 10.69 -17.11 8.07
C HIS A 216 10.93 -15.62 7.84
N LEU A 217 10.80 -15.15 6.61
CA LEU A 217 11.03 -13.75 6.24
C LEU A 217 10.03 -12.79 6.88
N PHE A 218 8.74 -13.16 6.99
CA PHE A 218 7.76 -12.34 7.70
C PHE A 218 8.10 -12.23 9.20
N LYS A 219 8.51 -13.32 9.85
CA LYS A 219 8.92 -13.28 11.26
C LYS A 219 10.16 -12.43 11.47
N GLU A 220 11.14 -12.51 10.59
CA GLU A 220 12.34 -11.66 10.61
C GLU A 220 11.95 -10.19 10.43
N SER A 221 11.09 -9.88 9.47
CA SER A 221 10.54 -8.53 9.26
C SER A 221 9.86 -8.00 10.53
N LEU A 222 8.98 -8.79 11.17
CA LEU A 222 8.28 -8.39 12.41
C LEU A 222 9.25 -8.09 13.57
N GLN A 223 10.40 -8.76 13.65
CA GLN A 223 11.41 -8.50 14.68
C GLN A 223 12.15 -7.18 14.48
N LEU A 224 12.24 -6.70 13.24
CA LEU A 224 12.94 -5.46 12.90
C LEU A 224 12.05 -4.23 12.97
N PHE A 225 10.73 -4.37 12.86
CA PHE A 225 9.82 -3.24 12.94
C PHE A 225 9.83 -2.61 14.34
N ASP A 226 10.11 -1.31 14.41
CA ASP A 226 10.04 -0.51 15.62
C ASP A 226 9.17 0.73 15.38
N PRO A 227 7.97 0.82 15.99
CA PRO A 227 7.06 1.94 15.80
C PRO A 227 7.59 3.27 16.38
N ASN A 228 8.66 3.23 17.19
CA ASN A 228 9.28 4.43 17.77
C ASN A 228 10.41 4.99 16.89
N GLN A 229 10.77 4.31 15.81
CA GLN A 229 11.82 4.71 14.90
C GLN A 229 11.26 5.29 13.59
N PRO A 230 11.99 6.18 12.91
CA PRO A 230 11.60 6.71 11.61
C PRO A 230 11.32 5.61 10.59
N PHE A 231 10.46 5.93 9.61
CA PHE A 231 10.06 5.03 8.51
C PHE A 231 9.33 3.76 8.95
N PHE A 232 8.76 3.71 10.16
CA PHE A 232 7.83 2.65 10.52
C PHE A 232 6.63 2.69 9.58
N ASN A 233 6.36 1.58 8.91
CA ASN A 233 5.21 1.44 8.03
C ASN A 233 4.28 0.36 8.56
N SER A 234 3.21 0.79 9.19
CA SER A 234 2.21 -0.07 9.81
C SER A 234 1.52 -1.01 8.81
N TYR A 235 1.39 -0.63 7.53
CA TYR A 235 0.84 -1.48 6.48
C TYR A 235 1.66 -2.77 6.30
N PHE A 236 3.00 -2.65 6.17
CA PHE A 236 3.85 -3.83 6.03
C PHE A 236 3.90 -4.66 7.31
N PHE A 237 3.89 -4.00 8.47
CA PHE A 237 3.83 -4.69 9.77
C PHE A 237 2.57 -5.55 9.89
N ARG A 238 1.40 -4.98 9.59
CA ARG A 238 0.13 -5.72 9.65
C ARG A 238 0.04 -6.82 8.60
N ASN A 239 0.48 -6.56 7.38
CA ASN A 239 0.53 -7.59 6.35
C ASN A 239 1.39 -8.78 6.78
N ALA A 240 2.54 -8.53 7.40
CA ALA A 240 3.38 -9.61 7.92
C ALA A 240 2.64 -10.44 8.99
N LEU A 241 1.88 -9.81 9.89
CA LEU A 241 1.03 -10.50 10.86
C LEU A 241 -0.08 -11.32 10.18
N LEU A 242 -0.81 -10.73 9.23
CA LEU A 242 -1.89 -11.41 8.49
C LEU A 242 -1.37 -12.64 7.73
N PHE A 243 -0.24 -12.53 7.03
CA PHE A 243 0.34 -13.65 6.30
C PHE A 243 0.91 -14.72 7.22
N CYS A 244 1.54 -14.36 8.35
CA CYS A 244 1.91 -15.34 9.37
C CYS A 244 0.68 -16.10 9.88
N GLY A 245 -0.41 -15.38 10.18
CA GLY A 245 -1.67 -15.99 10.59
C GLY A 245 -2.23 -16.94 9.52
N ALA A 246 -2.22 -16.53 8.25
CA ALA A 246 -2.71 -17.34 7.13
C ALA A 246 -1.89 -18.63 6.93
N ILE A 247 -0.56 -18.54 6.99
CA ILE A 247 0.31 -19.71 6.85
C ILE A 247 0.07 -20.71 7.98
N HIS A 248 -0.03 -20.26 9.24
CA HIS A 248 -0.35 -21.13 10.37
C HIS A 248 -1.77 -21.71 10.28
N PHE A 249 -2.74 -20.92 9.79
CA PHE A 249 -4.10 -21.41 9.54
C PHE A 249 -4.13 -22.54 8.52
N ASP A 250 -3.43 -22.39 7.39
CA ASP A 250 -3.34 -23.42 6.35
C ASP A 250 -2.66 -24.70 6.88
N ALA A 251 -1.67 -24.54 7.77
CA ALA A 251 -1.02 -25.65 8.48
C ALA A 251 -1.90 -26.26 9.59
N LYS A 252 -3.12 -25.72 9.83
CA LYS A 252 -4.04 -26.09 10.93
C LYS A 252 -3.48 -25.84 12.33
N ASP A 253 -2.45 -25.04 12.45
CA ASP A 253 -1.97 -24.50 13.74
C ASP A 253 -2.83 -23.30 14.15
N TYR A 254 -4.08 -23.62 14.52
CA TYR A 254 -5.09 -22.60 14.82
C TYR A 254 -4.72 -21.76 16.04
N ALA A 255 -4.00 -22.31 17.01
CA ALA A 255 -3.60 -21.57 18.20
C ALA A 255 -2.61 -20.44 17.88
N THR A 256 -1.60 -20.74 17.03
CA THR A 256 -0.64 -19.72 16.59
C THR A 256 -1.28 -18.73 15.61
N ALA A 257 -2.12 -19.21 14.69
CA ALA A 257 -2.85 -18.35 13.75
C ALA A 257 -3.72 -17.32 14.50
N GLU A 258 -4.45 -17.78 15.53
CA GLU A 258 -5.29 -16.89 16.37
C GLU A 258 -4.46 -15.79 17.05
N GLN A 259 -3.26 -16.11 17.54
CA GLN A 259 -2.38 -15.11 18.16
C GLN A 259 -1.99 -13.99 17.18
N TYR A 260 -1.65 -14.35 15.95
CA TYR A 260 -1.31 -13.36 14.90
C TYR A 260 -2.51 -12.48 14.54
N TYR A 261 -3.69 -13.07 14.33
CA TYR A 261 -4.89 -12.28 13.99
C TYR A 261 -5.34 -11.38 15.15
N ARG A 262 -5.18 -11.80 16.41
CA ARG A 262 -5.43 -10.93 17.56
C ARG A 262 -4.46 -9.76 17.61
N GLN A 263 -3.18 -9.97 17.32
CA GLN A 263 -2.21 -8.89 17.21
C GLN A 263 -2.59 -7.89 16.10
N VAL A 264 -3.18 -8.34 14.98
CA VAL A 264 -3.73 -7.42 13.98
C VAL A 264 -4.83 -6.57 14.60
N LEU A 265 -5.81 -7.18 15.31
CA LEU A 265 -6.91 -6.43 15.92
C LEU A 265 -6.46 -5.39 16.95
N ASP A 266 -5.34 -5.64 17.64
CA ASP A 266 -4.74 -4.71 18.60
C ASP A 266 -4.07 -3.50 17.95
N ASN A 267 -3.78 -3.59 16.64
CA ASN A 267 -3.04 -2.60 15.88
C ASN A 267 -3.84 -1.93 14.75
N VAL A 268 -5.17 -2.12 14.70
CA VAL A 268 -6.00 -1.61 13.61
C VAL A 268 -7.24 -0.89 14.11
N GLU A 269 -7.73 0.07 13.31
CA GLU A 269 -9.04 0.67 13.55
C GLU A 269 -10.17 -0.33 13.27
N GLN A 270 -11.22 -0.30 14.09
CA GLN A 270 -12.37 -1.23 14.02
C GLN A 270 -13.15 -1.20 12.68
N ASN A 271 -12.87 -0.25 11.82
CA ASN A 271 -13.52 -0.09 10.51
C ASN A 271 -12.55 -0.29 9.34
N SER A 272 -11.33 -0.79 9.60
CA SER A 272 -10.35 -1.06 8.53
C SER A 272 -10.64 -2.39 7.85
N TYR A 273 -10.10 -2.56 6.64
CA TYR A 273 -10.14 -3.84 5.94
C TYR A 273 -9.41 -4.94 6.73
N ASP A 274 -8.24 -4.60 7.32
CA ASP A 274 -7.44 -5.55 8.09
C ASP A 274 -8.18 -6.03 9.36
N TYR A 275 -9.00 -5.16 9.99
CA TYR A 275 -9.86 -5.55 11.09
C TYR A 275 -10.92 -6.56 10.66
N PHE A 276 -11.58 -6.30 9.55
CA PHE A 276 -12.55 -7.20 8.93
C PHE A 276 -11.91 -8.56 8.59
N ASP A 277 -10.75 -8.54 7.94
CA ASP A 277 -10.03 -9.74 7.52
C ASP A 277 -9.61 -10.60 8.71
N ALA A 278 -9.01 -9.98 9.73
CA ALA A 278 -8.62 -10.67 10.96
C ALA A 278 -9.82 -11.31 11.68
N LEU A 279 -10.95 -10.61 11.81
CA LEU A 279 -12.17 -11.16 12.41
C LEU A 279 -12.74 -12.32 11.59
N THR A 280 -12.72 -12.21 10.27
CA THR A 280 -13.19 -13.28 9.38
C THR A 280 -12.33 -14.53 9.56
N HIS A 281 -11.03 -14.39 9.65
CA HIS A 281 -10.13 -15.52 9.91
C HIS A 281 -10.31 -16.10 11.31
N LEU A 282 -10.49 -15.28 12.33
CA LEU A 282 -10.83 -15.77 13.69
C LEU A 282 -12.14 -16.56 13.69
N GLY A 283 -13.16 -16.10 12.98
CA GLY A 283 -14.41 -16.83 12.80
C GLY A 283 -14.20 -18.18 12.10
N ARG A 284 -13.33 -18.24 11.09
CA ARG A 284 -12.99 -19.50 10.38
C ARG A 284 -12.22 -20.47 11.29
N ILE A 285 -11.32 -19.97 12.16
CA ILE A 285 -10.62 -20.76 13.17
C ILE A 285 -11.63 -21.37 14.13
N ALA A 286 -12.51 -20.55 14.74
CA ALA A 286 -13.54 -21.01 15.66
C ALA A 286 -14.47 -22.04 15.00
N TYR A 287 -14.86 -21.82 13.74
CA TYR A 287 -15.65 -22.78 12.97
C TYR A 287 -14.92 -24.13 12.80
N ALA A 288 -13.62 -24.10 12.47
CA ALA A 288 -12.84 -25.32 12.30
C ALA A 288 -12.69 -26.10 13.61
N GLN A 289 -12.64 -25.40 14.72
CA GLN A 289 -12.59 -25.95 16.10
C GLN A 289 -13.99 -26.34 16.63
N LYS A 290 -15.05 -26.17 15.83
CA LYS A 290 -16.46 -26.42 16.17
C LYS A 290 -17.02 -25.52 17.30
N GLN A 291 -16.36 -24.39 17.56
CA GLN A 291 -16.79 -23.33 18.47
C GLN A 291 -17.75 -22.40 17.71
N TYR A 292 -18.96 -22.93 17.39
CA TYR A 292 -19.86 -22.27 16.44
C TYR A 292 -20.43 -20.95 16.96
N ASP A 293 -20.59 -20.78 18.28
CA ASP A 293 -21.05 -19.52 18.88
C ASP A 293 -20.02 -18.40 18.69
N ASP A 294 -18.74 -18.72 18.96
CA ASP A 294 -17.63 -17.78 18.77
C ASP A 294 -17.45 -17.45 17.27
N ALA A 295 -17.64 -18.45 16.41
CA ALA A 295 -17.55 -18.24 14.97
C ALA A 295 -18.62 -17.27 14.47
N VAL A 296 -19.88 -17.42 14.90
CA VAL A 296 -20.97 -16.49 14.55
C VAL A 296 -20.63 -15.09 15.06
N ALA A 297 -20.24 -14.96 16.33
CA ALA A 297 -19.92 -13.66 16.93
C ALA A 297 -18.80 -12.93 16.17
N ALA A 298 -17.74 -13.64 15.77
CA ALA A 298 -16.63 -13.07 15.03
C ALA A 298 -17.06 -12.62 13.61
N PHE A 299 -17.80 -13.46 12.89
CA PHE A 299 -18.30 -13.13 11.55
C PHE A 299 -19.31 -11.98 11.57
N GLU A 300 -20.23 -11.94 12.54
CA GLU A 300 -21.20 -10.85 12.67
C GLU A 300 -20.50 -9.52 12.98
N LYS A 301 -19.49 -9.55 13.85
CA LYS A 301 -18.67 -8.39 14.13
C LYS A 301 -17.91 -7.90 12.88
N ALA A 302 -17.39 -8.82 12.06
CA ALA A 302 -16.79 -8.50 10.78
C ALA A 302 -17.80 -7.84 9.84
N ALA A 303 -19.00 -8.44 9.68
CA ALA A 303 -20.04 -7.93 8.79
C ALA A 303 -20.62 -6.57 9.21
N GLN A 304 -20.49 -6.19 10.48
CA GLN A 304 -20.89 -4.87 11.01
C GLN A 304 -19.89 -3.76 10.74
N SER A 305 -18.72 -4.07 10.21
CA SER A 305 -17.70 -3.08 9.87
C SER A 305 -18.25 -2.08 8.83
N GLN A 306 -18.57 -0.87 9.28
CA GLN A 306 -19.42 0.12 8.58
C GLN A 306 -18.83 0.68 7.28
N LYS A 307 -17.55 0.46 6.99
CA LYS A 307 -16.88 1.05 5.81
C LYS A 307 -16.87 0.15 4.58
N LEU A 308 -17.26 -1.11 4.73
CA LEU A 308 -17.30 -2.03 3.62
C LEU A 308 -18.69 -1.94 2.97
N SER A 309 -18.77 -1.31 1.80
CA SER A 309 -19.92 -1.44 0.93
C SER A 309 -20.14 -2.92 0.58
N GLU A 310 -21.35 -3.29 0.24
CA GLU A 310 -21.68 -4.65 -0.25
C GLU A 310 -20.69 -5.06 -1.35
N ASN A 311 -19.85 -6.04 -1.05
CA ASN A 311 -18.83 -6.58 -1.94
C ASN A 311 -18.70 -8.09 -1.72
N GLU A 312 -17.86 -8.76 -2.52
CA GLU A 312 -17.70 -10.21 -2.46
C GLU A 312 -17.26 -10.70 -1.06
N TYR A 313 -16.43 -9.95 -0.35
CA TYR A 313 -15.95 -10.33 1.00
C TYR A 313 -17.07 -10.32 2.05
N ILE A 314 -17.92 -9.31 2.01
CA ILE A 314 -19.11 -9.25 2.90
C ILE A 314 -20.07 -10.40 2.58
N VAL A 315 -20.30 -10.69 1.31
CA VAL A 315 -21.17 -11.80 0.88
C VAL A 315 -20.58 -13.14 1.31
N ASP A 316 -19.25 -13.33 1.22
CA ASP A 316 -18.59 -14.55 1.76
C ASP A 316 -18.75 -14.65 3.28
N THR A 317 -18.67 -13.53 4.00
CA THR A 317 -18.91 -13.52 5.46
C THR A 317 -20.36 -13.92 5.80
N TRP A 318 -21.35 -13.43 5.07
CA TRP A 318 -22.75 -13.88 5.24
C TRP A 318 -22.91 -15.38 4.97
N PHE A 319 -22.19 -15.91 3.99
CA PHE A 319 -22.18 -17.34 3.70
C PHE A 319 -21.60 -18.16 4.88
N TRP A 320 -20.51 -17.68 5.49
CA TRP A 320 -19.94 -18.31 6.67
C TRP A 320 -20.88 -18.25 7.87
N ILE A 321 -21.57 -17.12 8.11
CA ILE A 321 -22.59 -17.01 9.17
C ILE A 321 -23.71 -18.03 8.94
N ALA A 322 -24.29 -18.04 7.75
CA ALA A 322 -25.36 -18.99 7.42
C ALA A 322 -24.92 -20.44 7.59
N ARG A 323 -23.73 -20.78 7.07
CA ARG A 323 -23.17 -22.12 7.18
C ARG A 323 -22.92 -22.52 8.65
N THR A 324 -22.51 -21.58 9.48
CA THR A 324 -22.27 -21.82 10.91
C THR A 324 -23.59 -22.08 11.65
N HIS A 325 -24.63 -21.29 11.39
CA HIS A 325 -25.98 -21.56 11.92
C HIS A 325 -26.51 -22.91 11.49
N MET A 326 -26.31 -23.30 10.24
CA MET A 326 -26.67 -24.64 9.77
C MET A 326 -25.96 -25.75 10.52
N LYS A 327 -24.68 -25.56 10.92
CA LYS A 327 -23.94 -26.51 11.74
C LYS A 327 -24.46 -26.61 13.19
N ARG A 328 -25.11 -25.56 13.67
CA ARG A 328 -25.82 -25.51 14.96
C ARG A 328 -27.24 -26.10 14.88
N ASN A 329 -27.68 -26.55 13.70
CA ASN A 329 -29.08 -26.92 13.38
C ASN A 329 -30.05 -25.75 13.61
N ASP A 330 -29.61 -24.51 13.43
CA ASP A 330 -30.38 -23.29 13.56
C ASP A 330 -30.70 -22.72 12.16
N ALA A 331 -31.63 -23.37 11.49
CA ALA A 331 -32.07 -22.99 10.15
C ALA A 331 -32.76 -21.61 10.13
N ALA A 332 -33.42 -21.24 11.24
CA ALA A 332 -34.13 -19.97 11.33
C ALA A 332 -33.15 -18.79 11.26
N SER A 333 -32.03 -18.84 11.99
CA SER A 333 -30.98 -17.82 11.96
C SER A 333 -30.16 -17.86 10.67
N ALA A 334 -30.03 -19.00 10.00
CA ALA A 334 -29.33 -19.11 8.71
C ALA A 334 -30.09 -18.43 7.57
N ARG A 335 -31.42 -18.52 7.55
CA ARG A 335 -32.31 -18.07 6.48
C ARG A 335 -32.08 -16.61 6.03
N PRO A 336 -32.06 -15.60 6.92
CA PRO A 336 -31.88 -14.20 6.50
C PRO A 336 -30.59 -13.94 5.75
N TYR A 337 -29.51 -14.62 6.11
CA TYR A 337 -28.21 -14.48 5.42
C TYR A 337 -28.24 -15.14 4.04
N LEU A 338 -28.84 -16.33 3.91
CA LEU A 338 -29.01 -17.02 2.62
C LEU A 338 -29.90 -16.20 1.66
N GLU A 339 -30.93 -15.56 2.16
CA GLU A 339 -31.82 -14.66 1.39
C GLU A 339 -31.04 -13.43 0.92
N LYS A 340 -30.20 -12.79 1.76
CA LYS A 340 -29.32 -11.69 1.37
C LYS A 340 -28.36 -12.10 0.27
N ILE A 341 -27.69 -13.25 0.41
CA ILE A 341 -26.75 -13.77 -0.60
C ILE A 341 -27.42 -14.00 -1.95
N THR A 342 -28.64 -14.55 -1.94
CA THR A 342 -29.38 -14.84 -3.19
C THR A 342 -29.93 -13.58 -3.84
N ALA A 343 -30.24 -12.55 -3.07
CA ALA A 343 -30.82 -11.28 -3.52
C ALA A 343 -29.78 -10.25 -4.00
N THR A 344 -28.52 -10.32 -3.53
CA THR A 344 -27.50 -9.31 -3.89
C THR A 344 -27.15 -9.35 -5.37
N ASP A 345 -26.82 -8.19 -5.95
CA ASP A 345 -26.27 -8.06 -7.32
C ASP A 345 -24.77 -8.34 -7.39
N VAL A 346 -24.10 -8.51 -6.25
CA VAL A 346 -22.66 -8.84 -6.18
C VAL A 346 -22.44 -10.22 -6.83
N LYS A 347 -21.47 -10.27 -7.73
CA LYS A 347 -21.01 -11.53 -8.32
C LYS A 347 -20.29 -12.35 -7.24
N TYR A 348 -20.84 -13.50 -6.88
CA TYR A 348 -20.31 -14.37 -5.84
C TYR A 348 -20.36 -15.84 -6.27
N GLU A 349 -19.23 -16.53 -6.21
CA GLU A 349 -19.07 -17.91 -6.73
C GLU A 349 -19.97 -18.94 -6.04
N LYS A 350 -20.24 -18.77 -4.72
CA LYS A 350 -21.06 -19.71 -3.93
C LYS A 350 -22.54 -19.33 -3.87
N LYS A 351 -23.02 -18.42 -4.72
CA LYS A 351 -24.42 -17.98 -4.74
C LYS A 351 -25.39 -19.15 -5.02
N SER A 352 -25.00 -20.07 -5.90
CA SER A 352 -25.79 -21.30 -6.19
C SER A 352 -25.87 -22.21 -4.96
N GLN A 353 -24.78 -22.38 -4.22
CA GLN A 353 -24.77 -23.17 -2.98
C GLN A 353 -25.67 -22.55 -1.92
N ALA A 354 -25.67 -21.22 -1.79
CA ALA A 354 -26.56 -20.52 -0.87
C ALA A 354 -28.06 -20.76 -1.24
N ALA A 355 -28.39 -20.71 -2.52
CA ALA A 355 -29.75 -21.01 -3.01
C ALA A 355 -30.14 -22.47 -2.69
N GLU A 356 -29.27 -23.43 -2.90
CA GLU A 356 -29.53 -24.84 -2.54
C GLU A 356 -29.73 -25.03 -1.02
N LEU A 357 -28.93 -24.34 -0.20
CA LEU A 357 -29.09 -24.37 1.25
C LEU A 357 -30.42 -23.74 1.67
N LEU A 358 -30.83 -22.64 1.04
CA LEU A 358 -32.09 -21.97 1.32
C LEU A 358 -33.28 -22.89 0.99
N GLN A 359 -33.25 -23.64 -0.13
CA GLN A 359 -34.26 -24.61 -0.47
C GLN A 359 -34.39 -25.78 0.53
N LYS A 360 -33.26 -26.21 1.12
CA LYS A 360 -33.21 -27.29 2.12
C LYS A 360 -33.85 -26.91 3.47
N ILE A 361 -33.99 -25.62 3.74
CA ILE A 361 -34.55 -25.09 4.99
C ILE A 361 -35.88 -24.38 4.78
N ALA A 362 -36.39 -24.42 3.53
CA ALA A 362 -37.74 -23.93 3.19
C ALA A 362 -38.79 -24.88 3.71
#